data_46a07a6af46b5c537f5a41f18aa20fdd
#
_entry.id   46a07a6af46b5c537f5a41f18aa20fdd
#
_cell.length_a   1.000
_cell.length_b   1.000
_cell.length_c   1.000
_cell.angle_alpha   90.00
_cell.angle_beta   90.00
_cell.angle_gamma   90.00
#
_symmetry.space_group_name_H-M   'P 1'
#
loop_
_entity.id
_entity.type
_entity.pdbx_description
1 polymer ?
#
loop_
_entity_poly.entity_id
_entity_poly.type
_entity_poly.pdbx_seq_one_letter_code
_entity_poly.pdbx_strand_id
1 'polypeptide(L)' 'IVVKTSQLQIHDMTINEAALQLESSRSEFVVFRDLESERVSVIYRRHDDDYGLIVPEL' A
#
# COMPACT_ATOMS: atom_id res chain seq x y z
N ILE A 1 -23.19 -1.06 -12.18
CA ILE A 1 -21.91 -1.11 -11.48
C ILE A 1 -22.05 -1.96 -10.22
N VAL A 2 -21.18 -2.94 -10.07
CA VAL A 2 -21.17 -3.80 -8.89
C VAL A 2 -19.94 -3.46 -8.06
N VAL A 3 -20.14 -3.11 -6.80
CA VAL A 3 -19.06 -2.82 -5.87
C VAL A 3 -19.04 -3.91 -4.79
N LYS A 4 -17.91 -4.58 -4.67
CA LYS A 4 -17.72 -5.58 -3.62
C LYS A 4 -16.85 -4.98 -2.53
N THR A 5 -17.25 -5.20 -1.29
CA THR A 5 -16.53 -4.68 -0.14
C THR A 5 -15.56 -5.73 0.38
N SER A 6 -14.33 -5.30 0.63
CA SER A 6 -13.31 -6.13 1.28
C SER A 6 -12.85 -5.45 2.55
N GLN A 7 -12.54 -6.24 3.56
CA GLN A 7 -11.95 -5.74 4.80
C GLN A 7 -10.48 -6.12 4.82
N LEU A 8 -9.63 -5.14 5.04
CA LEU A 8 -8.19 -5.33 5.09
C LEU A 8 -7.68 -5.03 6.49
N GLN A 9 -6.78 -5.88 6.98
CA GLN A 9 -6.02 -5.56 8.17
C GLN A 9 -4.87 -4.65 7.77
N ILE A 10 -4.75 -3.51 8.45
CA ILE A 10 -3.70 -2.55 8.17
C ILE A 10 -2.61 -2.72 9.23
N HIS A 11 -1.42 -3.08 8.79
CA HIS A 11 -0.28 -3.28 9.67
C HIS A 11 0.65 -2.08 9.62
N ASP A 12 1.32 -1.83 10.75
CA ASP A 12 2.35 -0.81 10.82
C ASP A 12 3.61 -1.34 10.14
N MET A 13 4.18 -0.56 9.25
CA MET A 13 5.43 -0.92 8.60
C MET A 13 6.08 0.31 7.98
N THR A 14 7.36 0.19 7.65
CA THR A 14 8.05 1.25 6.91
C THR A 14 7.70 1.16 5.43
N ILE A 15 7.98 2.23 4.69
CA ILE A 15 7.77 2.23 3.25
C ILE A 15 8.59 1.11 2.59
N ASN A 16 9.82 0.91 3.04
CA ASN A 16 10.67 -0.14 2.49
C ASN A 16 10.09 -1.54 2.75
N GLU A 17 9.57 -1.76 3.95
CA GLU A 17 8.93 -3.03 4.28
C GLU A 17 7.68 -3.25 3.41
N ALA A 18 6.89 -2.21 3.21
CA ALA A 18 5.71 -2.30 2.37
C ALA A 18 6.09 -2.61 0.91
N ALA A 19 7.16 -1.98 0.42
CA ALA A 19 7.65 -2.23 -0.93
C ALA A 19 8.11 -3.68 -1.10
N LEU A 20 8.83 -4.21 -0.11
CA LEU A 20 9.27 -5.60 -0.13
C LEU A 20 8.10 -6.57 -0.09
N GLN A 21 7.09 -6.27 0.71
CA GLN A 21 5.90 -7.09 0.77
C GLN A 21 5.17 -7.09 -0.57
N LEU A 22 5.05 -5.93 -1.20
CA LEU A 22 4.42 -5.81 -2.50
C LEU A 22 5.21 -6.59 -3.56
N GLU A 23 6.53 -6.47 -3.54
CA GLU A 23 7.40 -7.17 -4.48
C GLU A 23 7.24 -8.67 -4.40
N SER A 24 7.09 -9.22 -3.19
CA SER A 24 6.97 -10.67 -2.98
C SER A 24 5.55 -11.18 -3.14
N SER A 25 4.58 -10.31 -3.34
CA SER A 25 3.18 -10.69 -3.46
C SER A 25 2.72 -10.58 -4.91
N ARG A 26 1.53 -11.11 -5.20
CA ARG A 26 0.89 -10.95 -6.51
C ARG A 26 -0.08 -9.76 -6.52
N SER A 27 -0.16 -9.04 -5.43
CA SER A 27 -1.05 -7.89 -5.32
C SER A 27 -0.53 -6.72 -6.12
N GLU A 28 -1.44 -5.85 -6.53
CA GLU A 28 -1.09 -4.62 -7.24
C GLU A 28 -0.78 -3.50 -6.28
N PHE A 29 -1.14 -3.64 -5.01
CA PHE A 29 -0.96 -2.60 -4.01
C PHE A 29 -0.91 -3.21 -2.61
N VAL A 30 -0.37 -2.42 -1.67
CA VAL A 30 -0.39 -2.73 -0.23
C VAL A 30 -0.85 -1.49 0.50
N VAL A 31 -1.85 -1.65 1.37
CA VAL A 31 -2.31 -0.60 2.27
C VAL A 31 -1.66 -0.84 3.63
N PHE A 32 -1.01 0.18 4.16
CA PHE A 32 -0.26 0.05 5.42
C PHE A 32 -0.28 1.37 6.18
N ARG A 33 0.06 1.30 7.47
CA ARG A 33 0.26 2.50 8.27
C ARG A 33 1.76 2.76 8.35
N ASP A 34 2.20 3.85 7.75
CA ASP A 34 3.60 4.22 7.72
C ASP A 34 4.08 4.61 9.11
N LEU A 35 5.14 3.93 9.59
CA LEU A 35 5.68 4.17 10.92
C LEU A 35 6.27 5.57 11.09
N GLU A 36 6.79 6.17 10.03
CA GLU A 36 7.37 7.51 10.11
C GLU A 36 6.31 8.60 10.20
N SER A 37 5.36 8.58 9.27
CA SER A 37 4.32 9.62 9.20
C SER A 37 3.13 9.31 10.09
N GLU A 38 2.99 8.06 10.54
CA GLU A 38 1.83 7.56 11.29
C GLU A 38 0.53 7.67 10.49
N ARG A 39 0.63 7.73 9.18
CA ARG A 39 -0.53 7.82 8.29
C ARG A 39 -0.74 6.54 7.51
N VAL A 40 -2.00 6.23 7.25
CA VAL A 40 -2.35 5.16 6.34
C VAL A 40 -1.94 5.57 4.94
N SER A 41 -1.21 4.70 4.27
CA SER A 41 -0.64 4.96 2.95
C SER A 41 -0.86 3.76 2.04
N VAL A 42 -0.75 3.98 0.75
CA VAL A 42 -0.88 2.91 -0.24
C VAL A 42 0.35 2.93 -1.14
N ILE A 43 1.04 1.79 -1.21
CA ILE A 43 2.10 1.61 -2.19
C ILE A 43 1.56 0.72 -3.30
N TYR A 44 1.84 1.05 -4.55
CA TYR A 44 1.27 0.34 -5.69
C TYR A 44 2.30 0.18 -6.80
N ARG A 45 2.05 -0.79 -7.69
CA ARG A 45 2.91 -1.01 -8.85
C ARG A 45 2.52 -0.06 -9.97
N ARG A 46 3.52 0.56 -10.57
CA ARG A 46 3.32 1.38 -11.76
C ARG A 46 3.57 0.54 -13.01
N HIS A 47 3.15 1.07 -14.15
CA HIS A 47 3.30 0.37 -15.42
C HIS A 47 4.75 0.23 -15.89
N ASP A 48 5.64 1.06 -15.36
CA ASP A 48 7.05 1.08 -15.74
C ASP A 48 7.94 0.30 -14.76
N ASP A 49 7.33 -0.63 -14.02
CA ASP A 49 8.00 -1.47 -13.01
C ASP A 49 8.50 -0.71 -11.79
N ASP A 50 8.17 0.57 -11.69
CA ASP A 50 8.41 1.35 -10.48
C ASP A 50 7.23 1.24 -9.54
N TYR A 51 7.41 1.77 -8.33
CA TYR A 51 6.35 1.82 -7.32
C TYR A 51 5.91 3.25 -7.10
N GLY A 52 4.64 3.42 -6.81
CA GLY A 52 4.07 4.70 -6.44
C GLY A 52 3.58 4.67 -5.02
N LEU A 53 3.57 5.82 -4.36
CA LEU A 53 3.07 5.96 -2.99
C LEU A 53 1.96 6.99 -2.97
N ILE A 54 0.83 6.59 -2.40
CA ILE A 54 -0.30 7.49 -2.17
C ILE A 54 -0.41 7.74 -0.68
N VAL A 55 -0.33 9.00 -0.29
CA VAL A 55 -0.53 9.42 1.10
C VAL A 55 -1.79 10.26 1.12
N PRO A 56 -2.90 9.73 1.63
CA PRO A 56 -4.15 10.49 1.64
C PRO A 56 -4.04 11.75 2.50
N GLU A 57 -4.59 12.84 2.01
CA GLU A 57 -4.71 14.08 2.76
C GLU A 57 -6.13 14.21 3.29
N LEU A 58 -6.25 14.69 4.53
CA LEU A 58 -7.55 14.88 5.17
C LEU A 58 -7.98 16.34 5.14
#